data_4d77975ed3ca6ae0464622e262ac2d9a
#
_entry.id   4d77975ed3ca6ae0464622e262ac2d9a
#
_cell.length_a   1.000
_cell.length_b   1.000
_cell.length_c   1.000
_cell.angle_alpha   90.00
_cell.angle_beta   90.00
_cell.angle_gamma   90.00
#
_symmetry.space_group_name_H-M   'P 1'
#
loop_
_entity.id
_entity.type
_entity.pdbx_description
1 polymer ?
#
loop_
_entity_poly.entity_id
_entity_poly.type
_entity_poly.pdbx_seq_one_letter_code
_entity_poly.pdbx_strand_id
1 'polypeptide(L)'
;MGEFFIKLDTIVWSNPIIFLILGSAVFFTIILKGVQVRNIKHQIQLLFGANDSDAGISPFATFCTVIGYRVGTANVAGVAVAILSGGPGAVFWMLVTSILDTAISYAECSLGQCYKIKQDGEYRGGAYYYIERGLGIKPLAVVYALLTFICVPILTVAPHAFSITSGFKNSIGVSQYITGAIIAVLLFFVI
;
A
#
# COMPACT_ATOMS: atom_id res chain seq x y z
N MET A 1 -0.28 -28.66 -4.23
CA MET A 1 -0.68 -27.23 -4.12
C MET A 1 0.50 -26.32 -3.91
N GLY A 2 1.48 -26.61 -3.05
CA GLY A 2 2.64 -25.75 -2.81
C GLY A 2 3.46 -25.40 -4.07
N GLU A 3 3.75 -26.37 -4.93
CA GLU A 3 4.51 -26.13 -6.16
C GLU A 3 3.83 -25.18 -7.17
N PHE A 4 2.50 -25.19 -7.20
CA PHE A 4 1.74 -24.27 -8.05
C PHE A 4 1.91 -22.82 -7.58
N PHE A 5 1.82 -22.58 -6.27
CA PHE A 5 2.02 -21.23 -5.72
C PHE A 5 3.46 -20.75 -5.89
N ILE A 6 4.45 -21.63 -5.73
CA ILE A 6 5.87 -21.30 -5.96
C ILE A 6 6.10 -20.92 -7.43
N LYS A 7 5.51 -21.66 -8.38
CA LYS A 7 5.60 -21.31 -9.81
C LYS A 7 4.94 -19.98 -10.13
N LEU A 8 3.75 -19.71 -9.55
CA LEU A 8 3.08 -18.43 -9.71
C LEU A 8 3.94 -17.28 -9.15
N ASP A 9 4.49 -17.45 -7.95
CA ASP A 9 5.37 -16.46 -7.34
C ASP A 9 6.59 -16.16 -8.22
N THR A 10 7.24 -17.20 -8.75
CA THR A 10 8.39 -17.06 -9.66
C THR A 10 8.02 -16.33 -10.96
N ILE A 11 6.81 -16.54 -11.48
CA ILE A 11 6.33 -15.83 -12.69
C ILE A 11 6.03 -14.37 -12.37
N VAL A 12 5.32 -14.12 -11.28
CA VAL A 12 4.92 -12.76 -10.86
C VAL A 12 6.14 -11.90 -10.51
N TRP A 13 7.14 -12.46 -9.83
CA TRP A 13 8.39 -11.75 -9.48
C TRP A 13 9.51 -11.99 -10.51
N SER A 14 9.15 -12.27 -11.74
CA SER A 14 10.11 -12.42 -12.83
C SER A 14 10.70 -11.08 -13.29
N ASN A 15 11.87 -11.15 -13.93
CA ASN A 15 12.56 -9.96 -14.44
C ASN A 15 11.67 -9.02 -15.28
N PRO A 16 10.79 -9.49 -16.19
CA PRO A 16 9.88 -8.63 -16.94
C PRO A 16 9.00 -7.73 -16.07
N ILE A 17 8.45 -8.25 -14.98
CA ILE A 17 7.60 -7.48 -14.07
C ILE A 17 8.43 -6.43 -13.32
N ILE A 18 9.63 -6.78 -12.86
CA ILE A 18 10.55 -5.84 -12.21
C ILE A 18 10.88 -4.68 -13.16
N PHE A 19 11.23 -4.98 -14.42
CA PHE A 19 11.51 -3.95 -15.43
C PHE A 19 10.26 -3.11 -15.75
N LEU A 20 9.08 -3.71 -15.76
CA LEU A 20 7.82 -2.98 -15.97
C LEU A 20 7.55 -2.01 -14.81
N ILE A 21 7.75 -2.42 -13.57
CA ILE A 21 7.55 -1.55 -12.39
C ILE A 21 8.57 -0.41 -12.42
N LEU A 22 9.85 -0.70 -12.57
CA LEU A 22 10.89 0.33 -12.61
C LEU A 22 10.73 1.25 -13.83
N GLY A 23 10.40 0.70 -14.99
CA GLY A 23 10.13 1.46 -16.21
C GLY A 23 8.95 2.40 -16.06
N SER A 24 7.85 1.94 -15.45
CA SER A 24 6.70 2.79 -15.16
C SER A 24 7.02 3.88 -14.13
N ALA A 25 7.82 3.58 -13.11
CA ALA A 25 8.26 4.55 -12.12
C ALA A 25 9.10 5.68 -12.74
N VAL A 26 10.04 5.33 -13.61
CA VAL A 26 10.83 6.30 -14.38
C VAL A 26 9.94 7.10 -15.34
N PHE A 27 9.05 6.44 -16.06
CA PHE A 27 8.10 7.07 -16.98
C PHE A 27 7.23 8.12 -16.27
N PHE A 28 6.61 7.76 -15.15
CA PHE A 28 5.83 8.72 -14.36
C PHE A 28 6.68 9.82 -13.76
N THR A 29 7.90 9.55 -13.33
CA THR A 29 8.82 10.57 -12.84
C THR A 29 9.11 11.63 -13.91
N ILE A 30 9.32 11.21 -15.17
CA ILE A 30 9.57 12.11 -16.30
C ILE A 30 8.31 12.90 -16.65
N ILE A 31 7.16 12.25 -16.84
CA ILE A 31 5.90 12.91 -17.20
C ILE A 31 5.47 13.93 -16.14
N LEU A 32 5.59 13.56 -14.87
CA LEU A 32 5.23 14.43 -13.75
C LEU A 32 6.33 15.46 -13.41
N LYS A 33 7.42 15.50 -14.21
CA LYS A 33 8.52 16.46 -14.06
C LYS A 33 9.11 16.45 -12.63
N GLY A 34 9.32 15.27 -12.07
CA GLY A 34 9.89 15.11 -10.73
C GLY A 34 9.04 15.73 -9.61
N VAL A 35 7.72 15.59 -9.68
CA VAL A 35 6.75 16.16 -8.72
C VAL A 35 7.07 15.80 -7.27
N GLN A 36 7.61 14.61 -7.04
CA GLN A 36 7.99 14.09 -5.72
C GLN A 36 9.04 14.97 -5.02
N VAL A 37 9.91 15.66 -5.77
CA VAL A 37 10.93 16.55 -5.23
C VAL A 37 10.51 18.03 -5.36
N ARG A 38 9.99 18.40 -6.53
CA ARG A 38 9.65 19.78 -6.86
C ARG A 38 8.60 20.39 -5.94
N ASN A 39 7.62 19.61 -5.51
CA ASN A 39 6.46 20.09 -4.77
C ASN A 39 6.51 19.78 -3.27
N ILE A 40 7.64 19.33 -2.72
CA ILE A 40 7.76 18.96 -1.28
C ILE A 40 7.30 20.12 -0.38
N LYS A 41 7.78 21.35 -0.63
CA LYS A 41 7.40 22.51 0.18
C LYS A 41 5.90 22.77 0.17
N HIS A 42 5.28 22.68 -1.00
CA HIS A 42 3.84 22.85 -1.16
C HIS A 42 3.05 21.73 -0.49
N GLN A 43 3.51 20.50 -0.61
CA GLN A 43 2.89 19.33 0.07
C GLN A 43 2.91 19.49 1.59
N ILE A 44 4.03 19.93 2.17
CA ILE A 44 4.14 20.20 3.60
C ILE A 44 3.21 21.34 4.02
N GLN A 45 3.12 22.41 3.23
CA GLN A 45 2.19 23.51 3.51
C GLN A 45 0.72 23.05 3.49
N LEU A 46 0.33 22.23 2.53
CA LEU A 46 -1.02 21.68 2.45
C LEU A 46 -1.33 20.74 3.61
N LEU A 47 -0.34 19.98 4.07
CA LEU A 47 -0.52 19.02 5.16
C LEU A 47 -0.87 19.71 6.49
N PHE A 48 -0.23 20.85 6.78
CA PHE A 48 -0.38 21.56 8.04
C PHE A 48 -1.23 22.84 7.96
N GLY A 49 -1.49 23.35 6.77
CA GLY A 49 -2.16 24.64 6.56
C GLY A 49 -3.54 24.59 5.91
N ALA A 50 -3.98 23.41 5.48
CA ALA A 50 -5.29 23.28 4.85
C ALA A 50 -6.40 23.17 5.91
N ASN A 51 -7.46 23.96 5.71
CA ASN A 51 -8.68 23.85 6.52
C ASN A 51 -9.41 22.55 6.19
N ASP A 52 -10.21 22.08 7.14
CA ASP A 52 -11.09 20.92 6.95
C ASP A 52 -12.03 21.16 5.76
N SER A 53 -12.21 20.15 4.95
CA SER A 53 -13.21 20.20 3.89
C SER A 53 -14.60 19.89 4.47
N ASP A 54 -15.64 20.58 3.98
CA ASP A 54 -17.04 20.42 4.45
C ASP A 54 -17.57 18.97 4.35
N ALA A 55 -16.87 18.08 3.66
CA ALA A 55 -17.32 16.71 3.39
C ALA A 55 -16.17 15.68 3.43
N GLY A 56 -15.17 15.88 4.28
CA GLY A 56 -14.04 14.95 4.37
C GLY A 56 -13.24 15.12 5.65
N ILE A 57 -12.25 14.24 5.83
CA ILE A 57 -11.28 14.34 6.92
C ILE A 57 -10.16 15.31 6.55
N SER A 58 -9.51 15.90 7.56
CA SER A 58 -8.41 16.84 7.35
C SER A 58 -7.22 16.17 6.64
N PRO A 59 -6.39 16.95 5.90
CA PRO A 59 -5.19 16.42 5.24
C PRO A 59 -4.24 15.74 6.23
N PHE A 60 -4.09 16.27 7.42
CA PHE A 60 -3.26 15.67 8.47
C PHE A 60 -3.83 14.33 8.97
N ALA A 61 -5.15 14.25 9.20
CA ALA A 61 -5.80 12.99 9.58
C ALA A 61 -5.67 11.92 8.48
N THR A 62 -5.85 12.34 7.21
CA THR A 62 -5.62 11.46 6.05
C THR A 62 -4.18 10.95 6.02
N PHE A 63 -3.19 11.82 6.23
CA PHE A 63 -1.78 11.45 6.29
C PHE A 63 -1.50 10.43 7.39
N CYS A 64 -2.00 10.66 8.61
CA CYS A 64 -1.86 9.71 9.72
C CYS A 64 -2.49 8.35 9.41
N THR A 65 -3.67 8.33 8.80
CA THR A 65 -4.36 7.11 8.39
C THR A 65 -3.56 6.34 7.35
N VAL A 66 -3.04 7.02 6.34
CA VAL A 66 -2.23 6.41 5.27
C VAL A 66 -0.92 5.86 5.81
N ILE A 67 -0.22 6.59 6.71
CA ILE A 67 0.99 6.08 7.35
C ILE A 67 0.65 4.84 8.20
N GLY A 68 -0.40 4.90 9.02
CA GLY A 68 -0.82 3.76 9.83
C GLY A 68 -1.10 2.50 9.00
N TYR A 69 -1.69 2.66 7.82
CA TYR A 69 -1.92 1.57 6.88
C TYR A 69 -0.62 1.05 6.21
N ARG A 70 0.32 1.94 5.87
CA ARG A 70 1.56 1.58 5.15
C ARG A 70 2.67 1.06 6.05
N VAL A 71 2.69 1.42 7.32
CA VAL A 71 3.68 0.93 8.30
C VAL A 71 3.25 -0.42 8.83
N GLY A 72 3.73 -1.48 8.23
CA GLY A 72 3.42 -2.85 8.59
C GLY A 72 4.66 -3.66 8.99
N THR A 73 4.45 -4.91 9.34
CA THR A 73 5.53 -5.85 9.71
C THR A 73 6.54 -6.09 8.59
N ALA A 74 6.12 -5.95 7.33
CA ALA A 74 7.01 -6.04 6.18
C ALA A 74 8.10 -4.96 6.18
N ASN A 75 7.85 -3.80 6.77
CA ASN A 75 8.83 -2.72 6.86
C ASN A 75 9.96 -3.03 7.85
N VAL A 76 9.75 -3.97 8.75
CA VAL A 76 10.77 -4.43 9.70
C VAL A 76 11.34 -5.77 9.28
N ALA A 77 10.50 -6.80 9.21
CA ALA A 77 10.92 -8.16 8.88
C ALA A 77 11.36 -8.30 7.41
N GLY A 78 10.62 -7.68 6.47
CA GLY A 78 10.96 -7.72 5.05
C GLY A 78 12.27 -7.01 4.73
N VAL A 79 12.54 -5.87 5.35
CA VAL A 79 13.82 -5.17 5.21
C VAL A 79 14.98 -6.00 5.76
N ALA A 80 14.80 -6.63 6.93
CA ALA A 80 15.80 -7.51 7.50
C ALA A 80 16.13 -8.70 6.57
N VAL A 81 15.09 -9.34 6.03
CA VAL A 81 15.26 -10.45 5.06
C VAL A 81 15.95 -9.97 3.79
N ALA A 82 15.59 -8.80 3.27
CA ALA A 82 16.22 -8.23 2.08
C ALA A 82 17.72 -7.94 2.30
N ILE A 83 18.10 -7.43 3.48
CA ILE A 83 19.49 -7.20 3.84
C ILE A 83 20.26 -8.53 3.97
N LEU A 84 19.66 -9.53 4.62
CA LEU A 84 20.27 -10.85 4.80
C LEU A 84 20.49 -11.55 3.46
N SER A 85 19.56 -11.41 2.51
CA SER A 85 19.63 -12.06 1.20
C SER A 85 20.47 -11.30 0.18
N GLY A 86 20.36 -9.97 0.15
CA GLY A 86 20.95 -9.09 -0.86
C GLY A 86 22.17 -8.29 -0.36
N GLY A 87 22.54 -8.44 0.91
CA GLY A 87 23.62 -7.67 1.52
C GLY A 87 23.33 -6.16 1.64
N PRO A 88 24.36 -5.34 1.94
CA PRO A 88 24.21 -3.89 2.13
C PRO A 88 23.64 -3.16 0.91
N GLY A 89 23.87 -3.67 -0.30
CA GLY A 89 23.36 -3.12 -1.55
C GLY A 89 21.83 -3.12 -1.63
N ALA A 90 21.13 -4.00 -0.90
CA ALA A 90 19.70 -4.02 -0.83
C ALA A 90 19.11 -2.70 -0.31
N VAL A 91 19.74 -2.10 0.72
CA VAL A 91 19.31 -0.81 1.29
C VAL A 91 19.38 0.30 0.25
N PHE A 92 20.47 0.36 -0.51
CA PHE A 92 20.62 1.34 -1.58
C PHE A 92 19.51 1.21 -2.63
N TRP A 93 19.25 0.00 -3.11
CA TRP A 93 18.20 -0.22 -4.09
C TRP A 93 16.79 0.04 -3.54
N MET A 94 16.53 -0.29 -2.26
CA MET A 94 15.27 0.07 -1.61
C MET A 94 15.05 1.58 -1.56
N LEU A 95 16.06 2.39 -1.29
CA LEU A 95 15.96 3.84 -1.30
C LEU A 95 15.69 4.37 -2.72
N VAL A 96 16.42 3.89 -3.72
CA VAL A 96 16.24 4.30 -5.12
C VAL A 96 14.83 3.96 -5.61
N THR A 97 14.37 2.74 -5.38
CA THR A 97 13.03 2.32 -5.80
C THR A 97 11.93 3.07 -5.05
N SER A 98 12.09 3.36 -3.76
CA SER A 98 11.12 4.15 -2.99
C SER A 98 10.94 5.56 -3.55
N ILE A 99 12.02 6.24 -3.93
CA ILE A 99 11.95 7.56 -4.54
C ILE A 99 11.21 7.51 -5.89
N LEU A 100 11.51 6.52 -6.71
CA LEU A 100 10.86 6.33 -7.99
C LEU A 100 9.38 5.97 -7.85
N ASP A 101 9.04 5.07 -6.93
CA ASP A 101 7.68 4.61 -6.66
C ASP A 101 6.75 5.73 -6.15
N THR A 102 7.32 6.76 -5.53
CA THR A 102 6.56 7.94 -5.11
C THR A 102 5.85 8.62 -6.28
N ALA A 103 6.43 8.60 -7.49
CA ALA A 103 5.80 9.16 -8.69
C ALA A 103 4.57 8.34 -9.13
N ILE A 104 4.63 7.01 -9.05
CA ILE A 104 3.50 6.11 -9.31
C ILE A 104 2.39 6.37 -8.30
N SER A 105 2.73 6.40 -7.02
CA SER A 105 1.78 6.67 -5.93
C SER A 105 1.10 8.03 -6.09
N TYR A 106 1.83 9.06 -6.52
CA TYR A 106 1.25 10.37 -6.81
C TYR A 106 0.25 10.30 -7.97
N ALA A 107 0.59 9.60 -9.06
CA ALA A 107 -0.31 9.42 -10.20
C ALA A 107 -1.58 8.66 -9.78
N GLU A 108 -1.43 7.58 -9.03
CA GLU A 108 -2.53 6.76 -8.52
C GLU A 108 -3.49 7.58 -7.64
N CYS A 109 -2.96 8.30 -6.66
CA CYS A 109 -3.76 9.16 -5.78
C CYS A 109 -4.47 10.27 -6.57
N SER A 110 -3.79 10.88 -7.55
CA SER A 110 -4.37 11.92 -8.41
C SER A 110 -5.52 11.36 -9.24
N LEU A 111 -5.35 10.20 -9.87
CA LEU A 111 -6.41 9.52 -10.61
C LEU A 111 -7.59 9.15 -9.70
N GLY A 112 -7.32 8.63 -8.50
CA GLY A 112 -8.34 8.32 -7.51
C GLY A 112 -9.18 9.54 -7.12
N GLN A 113 -8.57 10.73 -7.04
CA GLN A 113 -9.27 11.98 -6.78
C GLN A 113 -10.04 12.51 -8.00
N CYS A 114 -9.46 12.40 -9.20
CA CYS A 114 -10.12 12.87 -10.44
C CYS A 114 -11.39 12.09 -10.77
N TYR A 115 -11.40 10.79 -10.53
CA TYR A 115 -12.52 9.90 -10.86
C TYR A 115 -13.41 9.54 -9.67
N LYS A 116 -13.24 10.20 -8.52
CA LYS A 116 -14.12 10.00 -7.37
C LYS A 116 -15.55 10.41 -7.67
N ILE A 117 -16.50 9.73 -7.04
CA ILE A 117 -17.94 10.03 -7.12
C ILE A 117 -18.47 10.39 -5.73
N LYS A 118 -19.57 11.12 -5.72
CA LYS A 118 -20.35 11.34 -4.49
C LYS A 118 -21.57 10.43 -4.54
N GLN A 119 -21.66 9.53 -3.58
CA GLN A 119 -22.77 8.58 -3.45
C GLN A 119 -23.19 8.54 -1.97
N ASP A 120 -24.48 8.66 -1.72
CA ASP A 120 -25.06 8.63 -0.37
C ASP A 120 -24.43 9.66 0.61
N GLY A 121 -24.01 10.82 0.08
CA GLY A 121 -23.37 11.88 0.85
C GLY A 121 -21.86 11.71 1.03
N GLU A 122 -21.29 10.56 0.70
CA GLU A 122 -19.88 10.25 0.85
C GLU A 122 -19.11 10.26 -0.48
N TYR A 123 -17.82 10.56 -0.41
CA TYR A 123 -16.93 10.44 -1.57
C TYR A 123 -16.38 9.01 -1.67
N ARG A 124 -16.58 8.40 -2.84
CA ARG A 124 -16.04 7.09 -3.18
C ARG A 124 -15.11 7.22 -4.38
N GLY A 125 -13.91 6.65 -4.27
CA GLY A 125 -12.88 6.71 -5.30
C GLY A 125 -11.98 5.48 -5.26
N GLY A 126 -10.88 5.53 -6.01
CA GLY A 126 -9.87 4.47 -6.08
C GLY A 126 -9.80 3.81 -7.43
N ALA A 127 -9.00 2.72 -7.52
CA ALA A 127 -8.64 2.11 -8.80
C ALA A 127 -9.83 1.59 -9.59
N TYR A 128 -10.84 1.03 -8.92
CA TYR A 128 -12.07 0.62 -9.58
C TYR A 128 -12.68 1.74 -10.44
N TYR A 129 -12.81 2.94 -9.86
CA TYR A 129 -13.48 4.06 -10.52
C TYR A 129 -12.70 4.63 -11.71
N TYR A 130 -11.38 4.75 -11.63
CA TYR A 130 -10.62 5.23 -12.76
C TYR A 130 -10.44 4.18 -13.86
N ILE A 131 -10.46 2.88 -13.53
CA ILE A 131 -10.52 1.81 -14.53
C ILE A 131 -11.89 1.82 -15.25
N GLU A 132 -12.99 1.90 -14.50
CA GLU A 132 -14.33 1.91 -15.09
C GLU A 132 -14.58 3.18 -15.93
N ARG A 133 -14.26 4.35 -15.39
CA ARG A 133 -14.61 5.65 -16.00
C ARG A 133 -13.51 6.24 -16.86
N GLY A 134 -12.25 6.00 -16.52
CA GLY A 134 -11.11 6.50 -17.27
C GLY A 134 -10.78 5.65 -18.48
N LEU A 135 -10.73 4.32 -18.32
CA LEU A 135 -10.50 3.38 -19.41
C LEU A 135 -11.79 2.93 -20.11
N GLY A 136 -12.95 3.06 -19.47
CA GLY A 136 -14.23 2.57 -20.00
C GLY A 136 -14.39 1.04 -19.97
N ILE A 137 -13.51 0.32 -19.26
CA ILE A 137 -13.49 -1.15 -19.25
C ILE A 137 -14.09 -1.69 -17.95
N LYS A 138 -15.41 -1.71 -17.88
CA LYS A 138 -16.14 -2.17 -16.69
C LYS A 138 -15.80 -3.61 -16.26
N PRO A 139 -15.64 -4.63 -17.15
CA PRO A 139 -15.24 -5.96 -16.71
C PRO A 139 -13.90 -5.99 -15.97
N LEU A 140 -12.92 -5.21 -16.43
CA LEU A 140 -11.61 -5.10 -15.78
C LEU A 140 -11.72 -4.48 -14.38
N ALA A 141 -12.55 -3.44 -14.24
CA ALA A 141 -12.82 -2.81 -12.95
C ALA A 141 -13.44 -3.78 -11.95
N VAL A 142 -14.40 -4.61 -12.39
CA VAL A 142 -15.05 -5.63 -11.55
C VAL A 142 -14.04 -6.71 -11.14
N VAL A 143 -13.22 -7.21 -12.06
CA VAL A 143 -12.17 -8.19 -11.74
C VAL A 143 -11.19 -7.62 -10.73
N TYR A 144 -10.75 -6.37 -10.92
CA TYR A 144 -9.87 -5.68 -9.97
C TYR A 144 -10.51 -5.59 -8.57
N ALA A 145 -11.78 -5.18 -8.49
CA ALA A 145 -12.51 -5.06 -7.22
C ALA A 145 -12.63 -6.40 -6.50
N LEU A 146 -12.98 -7.47 -7.23
CA LEU A 146 -13.10 -8.81 -6.67
C LEU A 146 -11.74 -9.33 -6.16
N LEU A 147 -10.68 -9.16 -6.95
CA LEU A 147 -9.33 -9.55 -6.52
C LEU A 147 -8.90 -8.78 -5.28
N THR A 148 -9.13 -7.46 -5.24
CA THR A 148 -8.80 -6.63 -4.07
C THR A 148 -9.60 -7.07 -2.85
N PHE A 149 -10.90 -7.33 -3.00
CA PHE A 149 -11.78 -7.77 -1.92
C PHE A 149 -11.34 -9.11 -1.31
N ILE A 150 -10.83 -10.03 -2.13
CA ILE A 150 -10.35 -11.34 -1.66
C ILE A 150 -8.91 -11.22 -1.11
N CYS A 151 -8.02 -10.56 -1.85
CA CYS A 151 -6.58 -10.57 -1.55
C CYS A 151 -6.23 -9.71 -0.33
N VAL A 152 -6.82 -8.52 -0.18
CA VAL A 152 -6.43 -7.60 0.89
C VAL A 152 -6.69 -8.18 2.28
N PRO A 153 -7.87 -8.72 2.64
CA PRO A 153 -8.09 -9.29 3.96
C PRO A 153 -7.21 -10.51 4.24
N ILE A 154 -7.00 -11.38 3.24
CA ILE A 154 -6.30 -12.65 3.43
C ILE A 154 -4.78 -12.47 3.37
N LEU A 155 -4.28 -11.84 2.30
CA LEU A 155 -2.85 -11.76 2.04
C LEU A 155 -2.15 -10.64 2.82
N THR A 156 -2.87 -9.62 3.25
CA THR A 156 -2.29 -8.51 3.99
C THR A 156 -2.44 -8.68 5.50
N VAL A 157 -3.64 -8.99 5.97
CA VAL A 157 -3.92 -9.06 7.42
C VAL A 157 -3.28 -10.29 8.08
N ALA A 158 -3.31 -11.45 7.41
CA ALA A 158 -2.79 -12.69 7.99
C ALA A 158 -1.28 -12.64 8.32
N PRO A 159 -0.37 -12.17 7.44
CA PRO A 159 1.04 -12.01 7.77
C PRO A 159 1.30 -11.03 8.92
N HIS A 160 0.52 -9.95 9.02
CA HIS A 160 0.64 -9.00 10.12
C HIS A 160 0.26 -9.63 11.45
N ALA A 161 -0.88 -10.31 11.51
CA ALA A 161 -1.32 -11.02 12.70
C ALA A 161 -0.32 -12.11 13.12
N PHE A 162 0.20 -12.87 12.17
CA PHE A 162 1.22 -13.90 12.42
C PHE A 162 2.51 -13.28 12.99
N SER A 163 3.01 -12.19 12.41
CA SER A 163 4.24 -11.54 12.86
C SER A 163 4.11 -10.97 14.28
N ILE A 164 2.98 -10.34 14.58
CA ILE A 164 2.70 -9.80 15.92
C ILE A 164 2.65 -10.94 16.94
N THR A 165 1.86 -11.97 16.67
CA THR A 165 1.69 -13.12 17.61
C THR A 165 2.99 -13.90 17.79
N SER A 166 3.80 -14.04 16.74
CA SER A 166 5.14 -14.65 16.80
C SER A 166 6.12 -13.81 17.61
N GLY A 167 6.07 -12.49 17.47
CA GLY A 167 6.87 -11.57 18.27
C GLY A 167 6.59 -11.72 19.77
N PHE A 168 5.33 -11.74 20.17
CA PHE A 168 4.94 -11.97 21.57
C PHE A 168 5.38 -13.34 22.08
N LYS A 169 5.23 -14.39 21.28
CA LYS A 169 5.70 -15.74 21.65
C LYS A 169 7.20 -15.76 21.90
N ASN A 170 7.97 -15.15 21.03
CA ASN A 170 9.43 -15.18 21.11
C ASN A 170 9.99 -14.25 22.23
N SER A 171 9.30 -13.15 22.54
CA SER A 171 9.75 -12.18 23.55
C SER A 171 9.27 -12.49 24.95
N ILE A 172 8.05 -12.96 25.12
CA ILE A 172 7.38 -13.09 26.43
C ILE A 172 6.97 -14.57 26.71
N GLY A 173 7.06 -15.44 25.69
CA GLY A 173 6.66 -16.85 25.81
C GLY A 173 5.15 -17.11 25.77
N VAL A 174 4.33 -16.09 25.49
CA VAL A 174 2.86 -16.22 25.41
C VAL A 174 2.47 -16.97 24.13
N SER A 175 1.53 -17.90 24.24
CA SER A 175 1.04 -18.67 23.10
C SER A 175 0.47 -17.76 22.00
N GLN A 176 0.80 -18.04 20.74
CA GLN A 176 0.29 -17.31 19.57
C GLN A 176 -1.23 -17.24 19.52
N TYR A 177 -1.91 -18.32 19.94
CA TYR A 177 -3.38 -18.39 19.95
C TYR A 177 -3.99 -17.44 20.97
N ILE A 178 -3.38 -17.33 22.16
CA ILE A 178 -3.83 -16.42 23.22
C ILE A 178 -3.64 -14.97 22.77
N THR A 179 -2.47 -14.65 22.26
CA THR A 179 -2.18 -13.29 21.76
C THR A 179 -3.12 -12.92 20.59
N GLY A 180 -3.35 -13.86 19.67
CA GLY A 180 -4.27 -13.65 18.55
C GLY A 180 -5.72 -13.40 19.01
N ALA A 181 -6.19 -14.17 20.00
CA ALA A 181 -7.52 -13.99 20.56
C ALA A 181 -7.67 -12.64 21.27
N ILE A 182 -6.68 -12.23 22.05
CA ILE A 182 -6.67 -10.92 22.73
C ILE A 182 -6.73 -9.78 21.68
N ILE A 183 -5.90 -9.85 20.64
CA ILE A 183 -5.89 -8.83 19.58
C ILE A 183 -7.23 -8.79 18.85
N ALA A 184 -7.81 -9.96 18.53
CA ALA A 184 -9.12 -10.03 17.86
C ALA A 184 -10.23 -9.38 18.71
N VAL A 185 -10.25 -9.66 20.02
CA VAL A 185 -11.21 -9.06 20.96
C VAL A 185 -11.00 -7.55 21.06
N LEU A 186 -9.76 -7.07 21.20
CA LEU A 186 -9.46 -5.63 21.25
C LEU A 186 -9.92 -4.92 19.98
N LEU A 187 -9.62 -5.48 18.81
CA LEU A 187 -10.03 -4.91 17.53
C LEU A 187 -11.56 -4.89 17.37
N PHE A 188 -12.25 -5.92 17.84
CA PHE A 188 -13.71 -5.97 17.80
C PHE A 188 -14.38 -4.83 18.57
N PHE A 189 -13.77 -4.35 19.66
CA PHE A 189 -14.29 -3.22 20.44
C PHE A 189 -13.89 -1.84 19.87
N VAL A 190 -12.88 -1.79 18.99
CA VAL A 190 -12.38 -0.54 18.40
C VAL A 190 -13.08 -0.23 17.06
N ILE A 191 -13.49 -1.28 16.33
CA ILE A 191 -14.20 -1.17 15.05
C ILE A 191 -15.71 -1.18 15.29
#